data_307180669fb0e7c75fcfb0cfbfb42533
#
_entry.id   307180669fb0e7c75fcfb0cfbfb42533
#
_cell.length_a   1.000
_cell.length_b   1.000
_cell.length_c   1.000
_cell.angle_alpha   90.00
_cell.angle_beta   90.00
_cell.angle_gamma   90.00
#
_symmetry.space_group_name_H-M   'P 1'
#
loop_
_entity.id
_entity.type
_entity.pdbx_description
1 polymer ?
#
loop_
_entity_poly.entity_id
_entity_poly.type
_entity_poly.pdbx_seq_one_letter_code
_entity_poly.pdbx_strand_id
1 'polypeptide(L)'
;PELVTAQGIRERMRRLDLGAWGMALVAWATVITGTFVVYPWYRAQPPEGANLADYPRYFLLASDSLKAWHGFGMEWKEHVAWFAPILATAVAFIVWKYGAQLAEDDRLRRFVMLIFMLAFIAAAIAGLFGALITKAAPIL
;
A
#
# COMPACT_ATOMS: atom_id res chain seq x y z
N PRO A 1 -28.82 -0.31 -26.70
CA PRO A 1 -28.46 -1.06 -25.51
C PRO A 1 -27.83 -2.36 -25.96
N GLU A 2 -26.50 -2.47 -25.87
CA GLU A 2 -25.82 -3.70 -26.17
C GLU A 2 -26.32 -4.76 -25.17
N LEU A 3 -26.90 -5.80 -25.71
CA LEU A 3 -27.24 -7.00 -24.95
C LEU A 3 -25.96 -7.47 -24.25
N VAL A 4 -25.94 -7.38 -22.93
CA VAL A 4 -24.82 -7.88 -22.12
C VAL A 4 -24.85 -9.40 -22.24
N THR A 5 -24.08 -9.91 -23.20
CA THR A 5 -24.01 -11.36 -23.44
C THR A 5 -23.36 -12.03 -22.25
N ALA A 6 -23.72 -13.28 -21.96
CA ALA A 6 -23.08 -14.10 -20.91
C ALA A 6 -21.56 -14.20 -21.10
N GLN A 7 -21.09 -14.08 -22.33
CA GLN A 7 -19.67 -14.03 -22.68
C GLN A 7 -19.02 -12.70 -22.26
N GLY A 8 -19.71 -11.57 -22.44
CA GLY A 8 -19.23 -10.26 -21.99
C GLY A 8 -19.16 -10.15 -20.48
N ILE A 9 -20.10 -10.73 -19.74
CA ILE A 9 -20.07 -10.81 -18.29
C ILE A 9 -18.84 -11.62 -17.81
N ARG A 10 -18.61 -12.78 -18.37
CA ARG A 10 -17.46 -13.65 -18.03
C ARG A 10 -16.13 -12.94 -18.28
N GLU A 11 -15.99 -12.26 -19.39
CA GLU A 11 -14.78 -11.53 -19.72
C GLU A 11 -14.54 -10.36 -18.76
N ARG A 12 -15.58 -9.61 -18.39
CA ARG A 12 -15.47 -8.54 -17.37
C ARG A 12 -15.08 -9.08 -16.01
N MET A 13 -15.67 -10.19 -15.59
CA MET A 13 -15.32 -10.83 -14.32
C MET A 13 -13.89 -11.35 -14.31
N ARG A 14 -13.42 -11.94 -15.41
CA ARG A 14 -12.02 -12.38 -15.54
C ARG A 14 -11.04 -11.20 -15.44
N ARG A 15 -11.34 -10.08 -16.09
CA ARG A 15 -10.50 -8.87 -16.01
C ARG A 15 -10.48 -8.29 -14.60
N LEU A 16 -11.63 -8.28 -13.93
CA LEU A 16 -11.73 -7.82 -12.54
C LEU A 16 -10.92 -8.72 -11.60
N ASP A 17 -11.02 -10.03 -11.76
CA ASP A 17 -10.29 -11.02 -10.98
C ASP A 17 -8.77 -10.87 -11.19
N LEU A 18 -8.30 -10.84 -12.43
CA LEU A 18 -6.88 -10.63 -12.75
C LEU A 18 -6.37 -9.28 -12.22
N GLY A 19 -7.16 -8.23 -12.34
CA GLY A 19 -6.83 -6.92 -11.79
C GLY A 19 -6.71 -6.92 -10.27
N ALA A 20 -7.65 -7.56 -9.58
CA ALA A 20 -7.65 -7.66 -8.12
C ALA A 20 -6.43 -8.45 -7.60
N TRP A 21 -6.12 -9.60 -8.19
CA TRP A 21 -4.91 -10.38 -7.86
C TRP A 21 -3.62 -9.64 -8.22
N GLY A 22 -3.59 -8.96 -9.37
CA GLY A 22 -2.45 -8.13 -9.76
C GLY A 22 -2.17 -7.03 -8.75
N MET A 23 -3.20 -6.33 -8.28
CA MET A 23 -3.06 -5.30 -7.23
C MET A 23 -2.61 -5.89 -5.89
N ALA A 24 -3.17 -7.03 -5.47
CA ALA A 24 -2.73 -7.70 -4.25
C ALA A 24 -1.25 -8.07 -4.33
N LEU A 25 -0.81 -8.64 -5.46
CA LEU A 25 0.60 -9.00 -5.69
C LEU A 25 1.53 -7.78 -5.62
N VAL A 26 1.17 -6.67 -6.28
CA VAL A 26 1.94 -5.43 -6.24
C VAL A 26 1.98 -4.85 -4.83
N ALA A 27 0.87 -4.87 -4.09
CA ALA A 27 0.82 -4.42 -2.71
C ALA A 27 1.75 -5.25 -1.80
N TRP A 28 1.74 -6.57 -1.93
CA TRP A 28 2.68 -7.45 -1.23
C TRP A 28 4.14 -7.19 -1.61
N ALA A 29 4.45 -7.09 -2.90
CA ALA A 29 5.79 -6.79 -3.37
C ALA A 29 6.28 -5.45 -2.79
N THR A 30 5.43 -4.42 -2.76
CA THR A 30 5.76 -3.10 -2.22
C THR A 30 6.07 -3.15 -0.72
N VAL A 31 5.24 -3.83 0.07
CA VAL A 31 5.45 -3.90 1.53
C VAL A 31 6.66 -4.77 1.86
N ILE A 32 6.85 -5.90 1.19
CA ILE A 32 7.99 -6.78 1.39
C ILE A 32 9.31 -6.07 1.02
N THR A 33 9.39 -5.44 -0.15
CA THR A 33 10.59 -4.69 -0.55
C THR A 33 10.84 -3.49 0.36
N GLY A 34 9.79 -2.77 0.75
CA GLY A 34 9.88 -1.69 1.72
C GLY A 34 10.47 -2.15 3.06
N THR A 35 10.00 -3.28 3.57
CA THR A 35 10.39 -3.81 4.88
C THR A 35 11.79 -4.44 4.88
N PHE A 36 12.12 -5.23 3.87
CA PHE A 36 13.34 -6.05 3.89
C PHE A 36 14.51 -5.46 3.08
N VAL A 37 14.24 -4.52 2.18
CA VAL A 37 15.27 -3.86 1.36
C VAL A 37 15.46 -2.40 1.78
N VAL A 38 14.39 -1.60 1.73
CA VAL A 38 14.48 -0.16 1.98
C VAL A 38 14.68 0.17 3.44
N TYR A 39 13.96 -0.52 4.33
CA TYR A 39 13.98 -0.22 5.75
C TYR A 39 15.35 -0.48 6.44
N PRO A 40 16.06 -1.58 6.19
CA PRO A 40 17.41 -1.78 6.73
C PRO A 40 18.39 -0.70 6.31
N TRP A 41 18.36 -0.30 5.03
CA TRP A 41 19.16 0.82 4.53
C TRP A 41 18.81 2.13 5.23
N TYR A 42 17.53 2.44 5.35
CA TYR A 42 17.05 3.66 6.02
C TYR A 42 17.47 3.73 7.50
N ARG A 43 17.56 2.61 8.19
CA ARG A 43 17.96 2.51 9.60
C ARG A 43 19.47 2.38 9.82
N ALA A 44 20.27 2.35 8.76
CA ALA A 44 21.73 2.23 8.89
C ALA A 44 22.29 3.30 9.83
N GLN A 45 23.18 2.88 10.74
CA GLN A 45 23.80 3.79 11.72
C GLN A 45 24.96 4.53 11.07
N PRO A 46 25.05 5.86 11.25
CA PRO A 46 26.20 6.62 10.79
C PRO A 46 27.45 6.24 11.58
N PRO A 47 28.62 6.03 10.91
CA PRO A 47 29.89 5.94 11.61
C PRO A 47 30.27 7.30 12.27
N GLU A 48 31.23 7.28 13.18
CA GLU A 48 31.70 8.50 13.83
C GLU A 48 32.22 9.53 12.79
N GLY A 49 31.74 10.78 12.90
CA GLY A 49 32.12 11.84 11.97
C GLY A 49 31.42 11.82 10.60
N ALA A 50 30.49 10.90 10.38
CA ALA A 50 29.75 10.88 9.11
C ALA A 50 28.82 12.10 8.96
N ASN A 51 28.63 12.51 7.72
CA ASN A 51 27.64 13.54 7.40
C ASN A 51 26.22 12.95 7.58
N LEU A 52 25.43 13.51 8.50
CA LEU A 52 24.06 13.05 8.77
C LEU A 52 23.14 13.20 7.56
N ALA A 53 23.46 14.05 6.59
CA ALA A 53 22.68 14.16 5.35
C ALA A 53 22.62 12.84 4.55
N ASP A 54 23.63 11.99 4.69
CA ASP A 54 23.70 10.69 4.02
C ASP A 54 22.90 9.59 4.78
N TYR A 55 22.39 9.93 5.97
CA TYR A 55 21.65 9.03 6.86
C TYR A 55 20.26 9.59 7.19
N PRO A 56 19.26 9.40 6.31
CA PRO A 56 17.97 10.07 6.37
C PRO A 56 17.27 9.97 7.73
N ARG A 57 17.31 8.82 8.38
CA ARG A 57 16.72 8.63 9.71
C ARG A 57 17.36 9.54 10.74
N TYR A 58 18.69 9.59 10.80
CA TYR A 58 19.43 10.36 11.80
C TYR A 58 19.32 11.85 11.52
N PHE A 59 19.30 12.25 10.26
CA PHE A 59 19.02 13.62 9.85
C PHE A 59 17.65 14.10 10.36
N LEU A 60 16.61 13.28 10.17
CA LEU A 60 15.25 13.61 10.65
C LEU A 60 15.17 13.64 12.18
N LEU A 61 15.84 12.73 12.87
CA LEU A 61 15.85 12.67 14.33
C LEU A 61 16.65 13.80 14.98
N ALA A 62 17.60 14.40 14.27
CA ALA A 62 18.38 15.55 14.75
C ALA A 62 17.57 16.86 14.74
N SER A 63 16.43 16.90 14.07
CA SER A 63 15.56 18.08 13.99
C SER A 63 14.32 17.90 14.86
N ASP A 64 14.12 18.76 15.84
CA ASP A 64 12.95 18.73 16.73
C ASP A 64 11.63 18.85 15.98
N SER A 65 11.59 19.62 14.90
CA SER A 65 10.41 19.79 14.06
C SER A 65 10.08 18.57 13.20
N LEU A 66 11.08 17.76 12.80
CA LEU A 66 10.91 16.60 11.94
C LEU A 66 10.78 15.29 12.71
N LYS A 67 11.26 15.25 13.96
CA LYS A 67 11.25 14.07 14.83
C LYS A 67 9.83 13.52 15.05
N ALA A 68 8.85 14.38 15.30
CA ALA A 68 7.47 13.96 15.49
C ALA A 68 6.86 13.40 14.20
N TRP A 69 7.13 14.02 13.07
CA TRP A 69 6.68 13.53 11.75
C TRP A 69 7.34 12.22 11.38
N HIS A 70 8.63 12.08 11.66
CA HIS A 70 9.35 10.82 11.47
C HIS A 70 8.72 9.71 12.30
N GLY A 71 8.52 9.93 13.61
CA GLY A 71 7.91 8.94 14.51
C GLY A 71 6.54 8.49 14.01
N PHE A 72 5.61 9.43 13.77
CA PHE A 72 4.27 9.11 13.29
C PHE A 72 4.27 8.41 11.92
N GLY A 73 5.09 8.89 10.97
CA GLY A 73 5.17 8.29 9.64
C GLY A 73 5.74 6.87 9.66
N MET A 74 6.69 6.58 10.54
CA MET A 74 7.25 5.25 10.69
C MET A 74 6.28 4.29 11.37
N GLU A 75 5.60 4.72 12.44
CA GLU A 75 4.54 3.93 13.10
C GLU A 75 3.43 3.54 12.09
N TRP A 76 3.02 4.48 11.23
CA TRP A 76 2.07 4.19 10.18
C TRP A 76 2.60 3.14 9.20
N LYS A 77 3.83 3.28 8.73
CA LYS A 77 4.43 2.34 7.78
C LYS A 77 4.66 0.96 8.39
N GLU A 78 5.07 0.91 9.65
CA GLU A 78 5.38 -0.34 10.33
C GLU A 78 4.13 -1.15 10.68
N HIS A 79 2.99 -0.50 10.92
CA HIS A 79 1.77 -1.18 11.39
C HIS A 79 0.62 -1.09 10.40
N VAL A 80 0.28 0.12 9.95
CA VAL A 80 -0.93 0.33 9.14
C VAL A 80 -0.75 -0.06 7.67
N ALA A 81 0.45 0.12 7.10
CA ALA A 81 0.68 -0.20 5.69
C ALA A 81 0.46 -1.69 5.36
N TRP A 82 0.61 -2.60 6.32
CA TRP A 82 0.34 -4.03 6.14
C TRP A 82 -1.13 -4.35 5.88
N PHE A 83 -2.06 -3.48 6.31
CA PHE A 83 -3.47 -3.65 5.97
C PHE A 83 -3.73 -3.55 4.46
N ALA A 84 -2.93 -2.80 3.72
CA ALA A 84 -3.11 -2.66 2.27
C ALA A 84 -3.03 -4.01 1.53
N PRO A 85 -1.94 -4.81 1.61
CA PRO A 85 -1.88 -6.10 0.95
C PRO A 85 -2.87 -7.12 1.52
N ILE A 86 -3.13 -7.11 2.83
CA ILE A 86 -4.08 -8.03 3.47
C ILE A 86 -5.50 -7.78 2.93
N LEU A 87 -5.95 -6.52 2.95
CA LEU A 87 -7.28 -6.16 2.46
C LEU A 87 -7.39 -6.33 0.93
N ALA A 88 -6.34 -6.01 0.17
CA ALA A 88 -6.30 -6.27 -1.27
C ALA A 88 -6.44 -7.78 -1.58
N THR A 89 -5.79 -8.64 -0.80
CA THR A 89 -5.93 -10.09 -0.93
C THR A 89 -7.34 -10.55 -0.59
N ALA A 90 -7.95 -10.00 0.47
CA ALA A 90 -9.34 -10.30 0.81
C ALA A 90 -10.31 -9.90 -0.33
N VAL A 91 -10.10 -8.72 -0.92
CA VAL A 91 -10.88 -8.27 -2.09
C VAL A 91 -10.70 -9.23 -3.27
N ALA A 92 -9.45 -9.58 -3.61
CA ALA A 92 -9.16 -10.50 -4.71
C ALA A 92 -9.83 -11.87 -4.49
N PHE A 93 -9.75 -12.40 -3.27
CA PHE A 93 -10.40 -13.66 -2.91
C PHE A 93 -11.94 -13.60 -3.04
N ILE A 94 -12.56 -12.51 -2.58
CA ILE A 94 -14.02 -12.33 -2.68
C ILE A 94 -14.44 -12.19 -4.13
N VAL A 95 -13.72 -11.43 -4.95
CA VAL A 95 -13.97 -11.28 -6.39
C VAL A 95 -13.87 -12.63 -7.09
N TRP A 96 -12.80 -13.37 -6.82
CA TRP A 96 -12.60 -14.71 -7.40
C TRP A 96 -13.70 -15.69 -7.03
N LYS A 97 -14.04 -15.75 -5.75
CA LYS A 97 -14.98 -16.78 -5.25
C LYS A 97 -16.45 -16.42 -5.48
N TYR A 98 -16.79 -15.14 -5.37
CA TYR A 98 -18.17 -14.64 -5.37
C TYR A 98 -18.46 -13.66 -6.52
N GLY A 99 -17.67 -13.70 -7.59
CA GLY A 99 -17.79 -12.75 -8.70
C GLY A 99 -19.18 -12.68 -9.32
N ALA A 100 -19.84 -13.81 -9.53
CA ALA A 100 -21.21 -13.85 -10.06
C ALA A 100 -22.19 -13.15 -9.09
N GLN A 101 -22.07 -13.39 -7.79
CA GLN A 101 -22.92 -12.77 -6.77
C GLN A 101 -22.68 -11.25 -6.64
N LEU A 102 -21.46 -10.78 -6.90
CA LEU A 102 -21.14 -9.35 -6.92
C LEU A 102 -21.92 -8.59 -8.00
N ALA A 103 -22.31 -9.23 -9.08
CA ALA A 103 -23.13 -8.64 -10.13
C ALA A 103 -24.59 -8.43 -9.68
N GLU A 104 -25.10 -9.28 -8.80
CA GLU A 104 -26.51 -9.35 -8.39
C GLU A 104 -26.75 -8.74 -7.00
N ASP A 105 -25.78 -8.85 -6.07
CA ASP A 105 -25.91 -8.40 -4.69
C ASP A 105 -25.22 -7.02 -4.47
N ASP A 106 -26.03 -5.99 -4.38
CA ASP A 106 -25.58 -4.62 -4.12
C ASP A 106 -24.92 -4.45 -2.74
N ARG A 107 -25.30 -5.25 -1.74
CA ARG A 107 -24.71 -5.15 -0.40
C ARG A 107 -23.29 -5.72 -0.40
N LEU A 108 -23.14 -6.90 -1.02
CA LEU A 108 -21.81 -7.52 -1.17
C LEU A 108 -20.89 -6.63 -1.98
N ARG A 109 -21.36 -6.05 -3.08
CA ARG A 109 -20.59 -5.12 -3.91
C ARG A 109 -20.13 -3.88 -3.12
N ARG A 110 -21.02 -3.24 -2.34
CA ARG A 110 -20.65 -2.09 -1.50
C ARG A 110 -19.66 -2.46 -0.42
N PHE A 111 -19.80 -3.63 0.20
CA PHE A 111 -18.87 -4.13 1.20
C PHE A 111 -17.46 -4.33 0.62
N VAL A 112 -17.36 -4.97 -0.55
CA VAL A 112 -16.08 -5.17 -1.25
C VAL A 112 -15.45 -3.84 -1.65
N MET A 113 -16.24 -2.89 -2.17
CA MET A 113 -15.75 -1.54 -2.47
C MET A 113 -15.23 -0.81 -1.22
N LEU A 114 -15.89 -0.96 -0.07
CA LEU A 114 -15.43 -0.38 1.18
C LEU A 114 -14.07 -0.94 1.60
N ILE A 115 -13.91 -2.27 1.59
CA ILE A 115 -12.63 -2.93 1.92
C ILE A 115 -11.54 -2.47 0.95
N PHE A 116 -11.85 -2.39 -0.33
CA PHE A 116 -10.92 -1.91 -1.35
C PHE A 116 -10.48 -0.46 -1.09
N MET A 117 -11.44 0.42 -0.77
CA MET A 117 -11.13 1.81 -0.42
C MET A 117 -10.25 1.92 0.82
N LEU A 118 -10.50 1.12 1.86
CA LEU A 118 -9.66 1.09 3.06
C LEU A 118 -8.23 0.64 2.74
N ALA A 119 -8.08 -0.40 1.91
CA ALA A 119 -6.76 -0.84 1.43
C ALA A 119 -6.03 0.27 0.67
N PHE A 120 -6.74 0.95 -0.23
CA PHE A 120 -6.19 2.07 -1.01
C PHE A 120 -5.79 3.26 -0.13
N ILE A 121 -6.62 3.64 0.83
CA ILE A 121 -6.33 4.74 1.77
C ILE A 121 -5.09 4.41 2.60
N ALA A 122 -4.99 3.19 3.13
CA ALA A 122 -3.82 2.76 3.90
C ALA A 122 -2.53 2.86 3.07
N ALA A 123 -2.57 2.39 1.82
CA ALA A 123 -1.45 2.47 0.88
C ALA A 123 -1.11 3.91 0.50
N ALA A 124 -2.12 4.75 0.20
CA ALA A 124 -1.94 6.15 -0.20
C ALA A 124 -1.30 6.98 0.92
N ILE A 125 -1.74 6.81 2.17
CA ILE A 125 -1.13 7.49 3.32
C ILE A 125 0.31 7.03 3.52
N ALA A 126 0.59 5.73 3.44
CA ALA A 126 1.95 5.22 3.53
C ALA A 126 2.86 5.77 2.42
N GLY A 127 2.36 5.88 1.20
CA GLY A 127 3.05 6.52 0.07
C GLY A 127 3.31 8.00 0.29
N LEU A 128 2.32 8.73 0.81
CA LEU A 128 2.45 10.15 1.14
C LEU A 128 3.56 10.38 2.18
N PHE A 129 3.57 9.62 3.27
CA PHE A 129 4.64 9.71 4.27
C PHE A 129 6.00 9.35 3.69
N GLY A 130 6.08 8.37 2.79
CA GLY A 130 7.30 8.05 2.06
C GLY A 130 7.82 9.23 1.25
N ALA A 131 6.95 9.88 0.50
CA ALA A 131 7.29 11.05 -0.31
C ALA A 131 7.72 12.25 0.56
N LEU A 132 7.05 12.50 1.68
CA LEU A 132 7.40 13.58 2.61
C LEU A 132 8.75 13.34 3.28
N ILE A 133 9.03 12.12 3.72
CA ILE A 133 10.33 11.73 4.29
C ILE A 133 11.45 11.93 3.27
N THR A 134 11.26 11.48 2.02
CA THR A 134 12.25 11.64 0.96
C THR A 134 12.50 13.11 0.60
N LYS A 135 11.47 13.98 0.68
CA LYS A 135 11.65 15.41 0.47
C LYS A 135 12.38 16.11 1.62
N ALA A 136 12.12 15.68 2.86
CA ALA A 136 12.76 16.25 4.04
C ALA A 136 14.23 15.81 4.19
N ALA A 137 14.55 14.59 3.77
CA ALA A 137 15.88 14.01 3.77
C ALA A 137 16.15 13.38 2.38
N PRO A 138 16.51 14.18 1.37
CA PRO A 138 16.73 13.68 0.02
C PRO A 138 17.92 12.72 -0.01
N ILE A 139 17.77 11.70 -0.83
CA ILE A 139 18.86 10.77 -1.18
C ILE A 139 19.74 11.49 -2.20
N LEU A 140 20.99 11.73 -1.88
CA LEU A 140 21.99 12.27 -2.76
C LEU A 140 22.65 11.19 -3.60
#